data_539ac2a537fd4c163da763598c5c5bca
#
_entry.id   539ac2a537fd4c163da763598c5c5bca
#
_cell.length_a   1.000
_cell.length_b   1.000
_cell.length_c   1.000
_cell.angle_alpha   90.00
_cell.angle_beta   90.00
_cell.angle_gamma   90.00
#
_symmetry.space_group_name_H-M   'P 1'
#
loop_
_entity.id
_entity.type
_entity.pdbx_description
1 polymer ?
#
loop_
_entity_poly.entity_id
_entity_poly.type
_entity_poly.pdbx_seq_one_letter_code
_entity_poly.pdbx_strand_id
1 'polypeptide(L)'
;DERPRQEGIRDSVSIVVGGTIHSSSDVVKAIALGADACYIATAAVMALGCHLCRSCHAGKCNWGIATQRPDLVKRLNPDIGKERLVNLVTAWTHEIQEMMGGMGINSVEALRGNRLMLRGVGLNETELRILGIKHAGE
;
A
#
# COMPACT_ATOMS: atom_id res chain seq x y z
N ASP A 1 14.86 -6.19 -2.18
CA ASP A 1 15.38 -6.25 -0.81
C ASP A 1 16.60 -7.20 -0.68
N GLU A 2 16.59 -8.33 -1.38
CA GLU A 2 17.65 -9.34 -1.25
C GLU A 2 19.02 -8.85 -1.78
N ARG A 3 19.05 -8.20 -2.93
CA ARG A 3 20.29 -7.69 -3.52
C ARG A 3 21.04 -6.69 -2.63
N PRO A 4 20.40 -5.64 -2.08
CA PRO A 4 21.07 -4.74 -1.14
C PRO A 4 21.56 -5.43 0.14
N ARG A 5 20.90 -6.52 0.58
CA ARG A 5 21.36 -7.33 1.72
C ARG A 5 22.64 -8.08 1.39
N GLN A 6 22.72 -8.71 0.20
CA GLN A 6 23.91 -9.41 -0.27
C GLN A 6 25.11 -8.48 -0.42
N GLU A 7 24.86 -7.24 -0.81
CA GLU A 7 25.89 -6.20 -0.97
C GLU A 7 26.21 -5.46 0.35
N GLY A 8 25.51 -5.75 1.44
CA GLY A 8 25.73 -5.12 2.75
C GLY A 8 25.32 -3.66 2.85
N ILE A 9 24.53 -3.18 1.90
CA ILE A 9 24.08 -1.77 1.85
C ILE A 9 22.59 -1.59 2.22
N ARG A 10 21.91 -2.65 2.64
CA ARG A 10 20.47 -2.61 2.89
C ARG A 10 20.06 -1.55 3.93
N ASP A 11 20.88 -1.35 4.95
CA ASP A 11 20.60 -0.39 6.02
C ASP A 11 20.88 1.06 5.61
N SER A 12 21.62 1.25 4.50
CA SER A 12 21.91 2.57 3.93
C SER A 12 20.93 3.00 2.85
N VAL A 13 19.97 2.12 2.48
CA VAL A 13 19.03 2.35 1.38
C VAL A 13 17.60 2.12 1.83
N SER A 14 16.73 3.11 1.62
CA SER A 14 15.28 2.95 1.83
C SER A 14 14.59 2.47 0.56
N ILE A 15 13.84 1.38 0.67
CA ILE A 15 13.03 0.82 -0.42
C ILE A 15 11.59 1.28 -0.24
N VAL A 16 11.10 2.08 -1.16
CA VAL A 16 9.71 2.54 -1.17
C VAL A 16 8.96 1.89 -2.33
N VAL A 17 7.87 1.21 -2.02
CA VAL A 17 7.03 0.53 -3.01
C VAL A 17 5.82 1.38 -3.37
N GLY A 18 5.54 1.51 -4.66
CA GLY A 18 4.37 2.20 -5.18
C GLY A 18 3.70 1.42 -6.30
N GLY A 19 2.43 1.74 -6.53
CA GLY A 19 1.62 1.10 -7.56
C GLY A 19 0.69 0.03 -7.00
N THR A 20 -0.59 0.19 -7.30
CA THR A 20 -1.64 -0.79 -6.97
C THR A 20 -1.79 -1.14 -5.48
N ILE A 21 -1.37 -0.26 -4.57
CA ILE A 21 -1.61 -0.40 -3.13
C ILE A 21 -3.04 0.10 -2.84
N HIS A 22 -3.96 -0.83 -2.66
CA HIS A 22 -5.38 -0.52 -2.49
C HIS A 22 -5.94 -0.89 -1.11
N SER A 23 -5.22 -1.70 -0.35
CA SER A 23 -5.65 -2.22 0.95
C SER A 23 -4.49 -2.26 1.96
N SER A 24 -4.84 -2.36 3.23
CA SER A 24 -3.90 -2.61 4.32
C SER A 24 -3.08 -3.89 4.10
N SER A 25 -3.70 -4.94 3.55
CA SER A 25 -3.02 -6.21 3.26
C SER A 25 -1.94 -6.07 2.18
N ASP A 26 -2.10 -5.15 1.21
CA ASP A 26 -1.07 -4.86 0.22
C ASP A 26 0.14 -4.19 0.88
N VAL A 27 -0.09 -3.30 1.84
CA VAL A 27 0.97 -2.69 2.65
C VAL A 27 1.73 -3.75 3.44
N VAL A 28 1.03 -4.64 4.16
CA VAL A 28 1.65 -5.73 4.94
C VAL A 28 2.50 -6.63 4.05
N LYS A 29 1.98 -7.03 2.89
CA LYS A 29 2.74 -7.85 1.92
C LYS A 29 3.98 -7.13 1.40
N ALA A 30 3.86 -5.84 1.06
CA ALA A 30 5.00 -5.05 0.58
C ALA A 30 6.10 -4.94 1.64
N ILE A 31 5.74 -4.65 2.90
CA ILE A 31 6.69 -4.58 4.02
C ILE A 31 7.31 -5.97 4.28
N ALA A 32 6.52 -7.03 4.30
CA ALA A 32 7.01 -8.40 4.47
C ALA A 32 7.96 -8.84 3.34
N LEU A 33 7.78 -8.32 2.13
CA LEU A 33 8.70 -8.54 1.01
C LEU A 33 9.97 -7.67 1.08
N GLY A 34 10.04 -6.71 2.02
CA GLY A 34 11.23 -5.94 2.32
C GLY A 34 11.14 -4.45 2.00
N ALA A 35 9.96 -3.89 1.77
CA ALA A 35 9.80 -2.45 1.68
C ALA A 35 9.93 -1.78 3.05
N ASP A 36 10.43 -0.54 3.06
CA ASP A 36 10.45 0.33 4.24
C ASP A 36 9.19 1.20 4.32
N ALA A 37 8.61 1.53 3.15
CA ALA A 37 7.41 2.34 3.07
C ALA A 37 6.62 2.05 1.79
N CYS A 38 5.37 2.51 1.75
CA CYS A 38 4.49 2.39 0.59
C CYS A 38 3.94 3.75 0.17
N TYR A 39 3.94 4.02 -1.14
CA TYR A 39 3.18 5.12 -1.71
C TYR A 39 1.73 4.70 -1.94
N ILE A 40 0.81 5.46 -1.39
CA ILE A 40 -0.64 5.25 -1.53
C ILE A 40 -1.21 6.43 -2.33
N ALA A 41 -1.87 6.15 -3.42
CA ALA A 41 -2.51 7.18 -4.26
C ALA A 41 -4.00 6.88 -4.47
N THR A 42 -4.33 5.82 -5.21
CA THR A 42 -5.70 5.54 -5.63
C THR A 42 -6.65 5.32 -4.44
N ALA A 43 -6.23 4.57 -3.41
CA ALA A 43 -7.06 4.35 -2.23
C ALA A 43 -7.39 5.66 -1.51
N ALA A 44 -6.41 6.57 -1.38
CA ALA A 44 -6.62 7.87 -0.75
C ALA A 44 -7.61 8.74 -1.54
N VAL A 45 -7.47 8.84 -2.88
CA VAL A 45 -8.43 9.63 -3.68
C VAL A 45 -9.80 8.99 -3.74
N MET A 46 -9.91 7.66 -3.66
CA MET A 46 -11.20 6.97 -3.53
C MET A 46 -11.89 7.29 -2.21
N ALA A 47 -11.15 7.37 -1.11
CA ALA A 47 -11.70 7.81 0.18
C ALA A 47 -12.25 9.25 0.10
N LEU A 48 -11.64 10.12 -0.71
CA LEU A 48 -12.15 11.47 -0.98
C LEU A 48 -13.44 11.48 -1.83
N GLY A 49 -13.85 10.36 -2.41
CA GLY A 49 -15.04 10.22 -3.23
C GLY A 49 -14.77 10.01 -4.73
N CYS A 50 -13.52 9.77 -5.13
CA CYS A 50 -13.19 9.45 -6.52
C CYS A 50 -13.85 8.14 -6.96
N HIS A 51 -14.54 8.15 -8.10
CA HIS A 51 -15.17 6.97 -8.70
C HIS A 51 -14.40 6.44 -9.93
N LEU A 52 -13.12 6.78 -10.02
CA LEU A 52 -12.20 6.26 -11.05
C LEU A 52 -12.62 6.56 -12.51
N CYS A 53 -13.23 7.71 -12.77
CA CYS A 53 -13.65 8.12 -14.13
C CYS A 53 -12.46 8.41 -15.07
N ARG A 54 -11.23 8.45 -14.55
CA ARG A 54 -9.98 8.67 -15.29
C ARG A 54 -9.90 9.97 -16.12
N SER A 55 -10.72 10.98 -15.78
CA SER A 55 -10.73 12.29 -16.45
C SER A 55 -9.73 13.30 -15.84
N CYS A 56 -8.86 12.84 -14.93
CA CYS A 56 -7.88 13.70 -14.24
C CYS A 56 -6.91 14.38 -15.20
N HIS A 57 -6.41 13.65 -16.20
CA HIS A 57 -5.47 14.16 -17.20
C HIS A 57 -6.02 15.32 -18.02
N ALA A 58 -7.35 15.41 -18.16
CA ALA A 58 -8.02 16.48 -18.88
C ALA A 58 -8.45 17.66 -17.97
N GLY A 59 -8.13 17.61 -16.67
CA GLY A 59 -8.58 18.61 -15.70
C GLY A 59 -10.09 18.66 -15.49
N LYS A 60 -10.82 17.60 -15.88
CA LYS A 60 -12.29 17.51 -15.82
C LYS A 60 -12.77 16.59 -14.69
N CYS A 61 -12.10 16.66 -13.52
CA CYS A 61 -12.50 15.84 -12.39
C CYS A 61 -13.86 16.29 -11.84
N ASN A 62 -14.88 15.45 -11.97
CA ASN A 62 -16.23 15.74 -11.48
C ASN A 62 -16.32 15.89 -9.95
N TRP A 63 -15.34 15.38 -9.20
CA TRP A 63 -15.28 15.44 -7.73
C TRP A 63 -14.47 16.62 -7.20
N GLY A 64 -13.89 17.45 -8.09
CA GLY A 64 -13.10 18.60 -7.70
C GLY A 64 -11.71 18.29 -7.15
N ILE A 65 -11.25 17.01 -7.22
CA ILE A 65 -9.97 16.57 -6.63
C ILE A 65 -8.81 16.96 -7.55
N ALA A 66 -8.90 16.64 -8.85
CA ALA A 66 -7.83 16.84 -9.84
C ALA A 66 -8.31 17.78 -10.94
N THR A 67 -8.57 19.03 -10.59
CA THR A 67 -9.03 20.08 -11.52
C THR A 67 -8.69 21.46 -10.98
N GLN A 68 -8.52 22.44 -11.88
CA GLN A 68 -8.38 23.87 -11.55
C GLN A 68 -9.63 24.66 -11.94
N ARG A 69 -10.65 24.02 -12.47
CA ARG A 69 -11.89 24.69 -12.88
C ARG A 69 -12.70 25.13 -11.67
N PRO A 70 -13.05 26.42 -11.52
CA PRO A 70 -13.74 26.95 -10.34
C PRO A 70 -15.12 26.30 -10.08
N ASP A 71 -15.81 25.90 -11.16
CA ASP A 71 -17.11 25.23 -11.08
C ASP A 71 -17.02 23.79 -10.54
N LEU A 72 -15.86 23.15 -10.70
CA LEU A 72 -15.62 21.79 -10.22
C LEU A 72 -14.91 21.75 -8.86
N VAL A 73 -13.91 22.62 -8.64
CA VAL A 73 -13.14 22.67 -7.37
C VAL A 73 -14.06 22.81 -6.16
N LYS A 74 -15.10 23.63 -6.24
CA LYS A 74 -16.07 23.84 -5.16
C LYS A 74 -16.87 22.59 -4.75
N ARG A 75 -16.79 21.51 -5.51
CA ARG A 75 -17.46 20.23 -5.18
C ARG A 75 -16.73 19.43 -4.12
N LEU A 76 -15.42 19.65 -3.97
CA LEU A 76 -14.66 19.04 -2.90
C LEU A 76 -14.77 19.88 -1.63
N ASN A 77 -15.31 19.28 -0.58
CA ASN A 77 -15.26 19.86 0.76
C ASN A 77 -14.01 19.34 1.49
N PRO A 78 -13.02 20.21 1.80
CA PRO A 78 -11.77 19.78 2.43
C PRO A 78 -11.96 19.16 3.83
N ASP A 79 -12.92 19.65 4.62
CA ASP A 79 -13.16 19.16 5.98
C ASP A 79 -13.69 17.72 5.95
N ILE A 80 -14.67 17.46 5.08
CA ILE A 80 -15.18 16.10 4.86
C ILE A 80 -14.07 15.21 4.27
N GLY A 81 -13.29 15.74 3.34
CA GLY A 81 -12.16 15.01 2.75
C GLY A 81 -11.13 14.60 3.79
N LYS A 82 -10.76 15.51 4.69
CA LYS A 82 -9.86 15.25 5.82
C LYS A 82 -10.39 14.12 6.69
N GLU A 83 -11.64 14.19 7.11
CA GLU A 83 -12.27 13.18 7.96
C GLU A 83 -12.22 11.78 7.32
N ARG A 84 -12.57 11.70 6.02
CA ARG A 84 -12.53 10.44 5.26
C ARG A 84 -11.13 9.85 5.16
N LEU A 85 -10.10 10.68 4.97
CA LEU A 85 -8.72 10.22 4.94
C LEU A 85 -8.24 9.73 6.32
N VAL A 86 -8.60 10.45 7.38
CA VAL A 86 -8.31 10.01 8.76
C VAL A 86 -8.95 8.65 9.03
N ASN A 87 -10.22 8.47 8.65
CA ASN A 87 -10.94 7.21 8.83
C ASN A 87 -10.27 6.07 8.04
N LEU A 88 -9.86 6.30 6.78
CA LEU A 88 -9.14 5.31 5.98
C LEU A 88 -7.85 4.87 6.66
N VAL A 89 -7.00 5.83 7.07
CA VAL A 89 -5.71 5.52 7.69
C VAL A 89 -5.88 4.83 9.04
N THR A 90 -6.87 5.25 9.83
CA THR A 90 -7.19 4.62 11.12
C THR A 90 -7.65 3.18 10.92
N ALA A 91 -8.55 2.92 9.97
CA ALA A 91 -9.01 1.58 9.65
C ALA A 91 -7.84 0.68 9.20
N TRP A 92 -6.99 1.18 8.27
CA TRP A 92 -5.82 0.43 7.82
C TRP A 92 -4.83 0.15 8.96
N THR A 93 -4.66 1.09 9.89
CA THR A 93 -3.79 0.89 11.06
C THR A 93 -4.30 -0.27 11.91
N HIS A 94 -5.59 -0.33 12.19
CA HIS A 94 -6.19 -1.44 12.96
C HIS A 94 -6.06 -2.78 12.22
N GLU A 95 -6.37 -2.82 10.92
CA GLU A 95 -6.24 -4.03 10.10
C GLU A 95 -4.80 -4.53 10.03
N ILE A 96 -3.81 -3.63 9.91
CA ILE A 96 -2.38 -3.99 9.93
C ILE A 96 -2.00 -4.57 11.30
N GLN A 97 -2.46 -3.97 12.39
CA GLN A 97 -2.21 -4.47 13.75
C GLN A 97 -2.83 -5.87 13.95
N GLU A 98 -4.04 -6.10 13.47
CA GLU A 98 -4.70 -7.41 13.53
C GLU A 98 -3.93 -8.47 12.73
N MET A 99 -3.52 -8.14 11.50
CA MET A 99 -2.71 -9.05 10.68
C MET A 99 -1.38 -9.37 11.35
N MET A 100 -0.69 -8.36 11.88
CA MET A 100 0.58 -8.55 12.60
C MET A 100 0.38 -9.36 13.87
N GLY A 101 -0.69 -9.11 14.63
CA GLY A 101 -1.05 -9.88 15.81
C GLY A 101 -1.31 -11.36 15.49
N GLY A 102 -2.03 -11.64 14.40
CA GLY A 102 -2.23 -13.01 13.89
C GLY A 102 -0.94 -13.72 13.47
N MET A 103 0.09 -12.97 13.08
CA MET A 103 1.43 -13.49 12.76
C MET A 103 2.36 -13.57 13.99
N GLY A 104 1.94 -13.10 15.16
CA GLY A 104 2.78 -13.00 16.35
C GLY A 104 3.84 -11.91 16.27
N ILE A 105 3.63 -10.87 15.46
CA ILE A 105 4.56 -9.77 15.22
C ILE A 105 4.03 -8.51 15.90
N ASN A 106 4.86 -7.82 16.66
CA ASN A 106 4.48 -6.64 17.44
C ASN A 106 5.14 -5.33 16.97
N SER A 107 5.97 -5.37 15.92
CA SER A 107 6.57 -4.17 15.33
C SER A 107 6.69 -4.27 13.82
N VAL A 108 6.60 -3.13 13.13
CA VAL A 108 6.75 -3.07 11.66
C VAL A 108 8.17 -3.45 11.23
N GLU A 109 9.17 -3.15 12.06
CA GLU A 109 10.55 -3.54 11.82
C GLU A 109 10.70 -5.07 11.80
N ALA A 110 10.01 -5.79 12.67
CA ALA A 110 10.02 -7.25 12.70
C ALA A 110 9.25 -7.87 11.52
N LEU A 111 8.30 -7.13 10.95
CA LEU A 111 7.61 -7.53 9.72
C LEU A 111 8.48 -7.34 8.48
N ARG A 112 9.36 -6.34 8.46
CA ARG A 112 10.15 -5.96 7.28
C ARG A 112 11.05 -7.09 6.81
N GLY A 113 10.76 -7.60 5.59
CA GLY A 113 11.47 -8.71 4.99
C GLY A 113 11.18 -10.09 5.61
N ASN A 114 10.22 -10.16 6.52
CA ASN A 114 9.77 -11.41 7.12
C ASN A 114 8.72 -12.08 6.23
N ARG A 115 9.16 -13.06 5.45
CA ARG A 115 8.35 -13.76 4.45
C ARG A 115 7.74 -15.07 4.97
N LEU A 116 7.96 -15.40 6.25
CA LEU A 116 7.58 -16.71 6.82
C LEU A 116 6.09 -17.03 6.69
N MET A 117 5.23 -16.00 6.79
CA MET A 117 3.78 -16.15 6.70
C MET A 117 3.22 -15.91 5.29
N LEU A 118 4.06 -15.48 4.35
CA LEU A 118 3.63 -15.27 2.96
C LEU A 118 3.52 -16.61 2.23
N ARG A 119 2.46 -16.74 1.43
CA ARG A 119 2.22 -17.90 0.55
C ARG A 119 1.86 -17.43 -0.84
N GLY A 120 2.45 -18.06 -1.84
CA GLY A 120 2.14 -17.81 -3.24
C GLY A 120 0.95 -18.65 -3.71
N VAL A 121 0.01 -18.02 -4.39
CA VAL A 121 -1.12 -18.67 -5.06
C VAL A 121 -1.01 -18.38 -6.54
N GLY A 122 -1.02 -19.42 -7.38
CA GLY A 122 -0.95 -19.28 -8.83
C GLY A 122 0.41 -18.83 -9.37
N LEU A 123 1.47 -18.92 -8.55
CA LEU A 123 2.84 -18.61 -8.95
C LEU A 123 3.60 -19.90 -9.30
N ASN A 124 4.49 -19.82 -10.29
CA ASN A 124 5.39 -20.91 -10.63
C ASN A 124 6.60 -20.96 -9.69
N GLU A 125 7.36 -22.07 -9.73
CA GLU A 125 8.52 -22.28 -8.85
C GLU A 125 9.59 -21.18 -8.97
N THR A 126 9.79 -20.63 -10.17
CA THR A 126 10.76 -19.55 -10.38
C THR A 126 10.32 -18.26 -9.70
N GLU A 127 9.04 -17.92 -9.80
CA GLU A 127 8.45 -16.76 -9.13
C GLU A 127 8.49 -16.90 -7.61
N LEU A 128 8.14 -18.07 -7.08
CA LEU A 128 8.22 -18.36 -5.64
C LEU A 128 9.65 -18.21 -5.13
N ARG A 129 10.63 -18.74 -5.87
CA ARG A 129 12.07 -18.62 -5.53
C ARG A 129 12.53 -17.16 -5.55
N ILE A 130 12.14 -16.37 -6.57
CA ILE A 130 12.51 -14.95 -6.68
C ILE A 130 11.91 -14.16 -5.51
N LEU A 131 10.67 -14.45 -5.14
CA LEU A 131 9.99 -13.79 -4.02
C LEU A 131 10.46 -14.33 -2.66
N GLY A 132 11.11 -15.48 -2.60
CA GLY A 132 11.54 -16.13 -1.37
C GLY A 132 10.37 -16.56 -0.48
N ILE A 133 9.28 -17.03 -1.07
CA ILE A 133 8.06 -17.46 -0.38
C ILE A 133 7.71 -18.90 -0.78
N LYS A 134 6.89 -19.56 0.04
CA LYS A 134 6.40 -20.91 -0.22
C LYS A 134 5.10 -20.90 -1.00
N HIS A 135 4.77 -22.03 -1.60
CA HIS A 135 3.47 -22.24 -2.21
C HIS A 135 2.36 -22.33 -1.15
N ALA A 136 1.14 -21.93 -1.51
CA ALA A 136 -0.01 -22.13 -0.64
C ALA A 136 -0.25 -23.64 -0.45
N GLY A 137 -0.31 -24.07 0.82
CA GLY A 137 -0.46 -25.48 1.19
C GLY A 137 0.82 -26.16 1.70
N GLU A 138 1.96 -25.45 1.71
CA GLU A 138 3.21 -25.93 2.33
C GLU A 138 3.41 -25.41 3.76
#